data_0a8deeb97ed03632ab197b7770971d8f
#
_entry.id   0a8deeb97ed03632ab197b7770971d8f
#
_cell.length_a   1.000
_cell.length_b   1.000
_cell.length_c   1.000
_cell.angle_alpha   90.00
_cell.angle_beta   90.00
_cell.angle_gamma   90.00
#
_symmetry.space_group_name_H-M   'P 1'
#
loop_
_entity.id
_entity.type
_entity.pdbx_description
1 polymer ?
#
loop_
_entity_poly.entity_id
_entity_poly.type
_entity_poly.pdbx_seq_one_letter_code
_entity_poly.pdbx_strand_id
1 'polypeptide(L)'
;IYTFSDTFWFSAVEGEVYAFSSAFTAVVFWLILKWEDHADEPHSDRWLVLIAYMTGLSIGVHLLNLLCIPAIVLVYYYKKVPHANLKGSLLALFLSFLVVVAVLYGVVPGIITVGGWFELFFVNTLGCPFNTGEIVYIICLVASVIWGIFETCHASEKNEKKQNIAFVLGFGMLGIPFYGYGWTAAITGIIVLVILWFVLGYKRKQEVVTGVDESTGIAKKKMQLLPLISARVKNTALLCMLMLMIGYSSYALI
;
A
#
# COMPACT_ATOMS: atom_id res chain seq x y z
N ILE A 1 2.52 -1.45 -34.32
CA ILE A 1 1.89 -2.71 -34.81
C ILE A 1 0.59 -2.95 -34.08
N TYR A 2 0.55 -2.96 -32.73
CA TYR A 2 -0.66 -3.20 -31.94
C TYR A 2 -1.82 -2.28 -32.29
N THR A 3 -1.54 -0.98 -32.53
CA THR A 3 -2.53 0.04 -32.91
C THR A 3 -3.27 -0.26 -34.23
N PHE A 4 -2.66 -1.06 -35.11
CA PHE A 4 -3.24 -1.44 -36.39
C PHE A 4 -3.79 -2.87 -36.41
N SER A 5 -3.95 -3.48 -35.23
CA SER A 5 -4.60 -4.78 -35.10
C SER A 5 -6.11 -4.60 -35.13
N ASP A 6 -6.81 -5.42 -35.91
CA ASP A 6 -8.27 -5.38 -36.02
C ASP A 6 -8.93 -5.60 -34.66
N THR A 7 -8.43 -6.53 -33.87
CA THR A 7 -8.94 -6.84 -32.53
C THR A 7 -8.85 -5.64 -31.61
N PHE A 8 -7.72 -4.91 -31.63
CA PHE A 8 -7.57 -3.71 -30.82
C PHE A 8 -8.50 -2.59 -31.29
N TRP A 9 -8.62 -2.41 -32.62
CA TRP A 9 -9.49 -1.40 -33.21
C TRP A 9 -10.96 -1.65 -32.86
N PHE A 10 -11.44 -2.88 -33.00
CA PHE A 10 -12.80 -3.25 -32.59
C PHE A 10 -13.04 -2.97 -31.11
N SER A 11 -12.15 -3.42 -30.22
CA SER A 11 -12.27 -3.15 -28.77
C SER A 11 -12.23 -1.65 -28.43
N ALA A 12 -11.55 -0.82 -29.22
CA ALA A 12 -11.47 0.61 -28.99
C ALA A 12 -12.75 1.37 -29.39
N VAL A 13 -13.49 0.87 -30.40
CA VAL A 13 -14.70 1.53 -30.93
C VAL A 13 -16.01 0.96 -30.36
N GLU A 14 -15.97 -0.20 -29.71
CA GLU A 14 -17.16 -0.86 -29.15
C GLU A 14 -17.71 -0.21 -27.87
N GLY A 15 -17.15 0.88 -27.38
CA GLY A 15 -17.59 1.50 -26.12
C GLY A 15 -17.32 0.66 -24.86
N GLU A 16 -16.52 -0.40 -25.01
CA GLU A 16 -16.08 -1.28 -23.94
C GLU A 16 -14.90 -0.68 -23.15
N VAL A 17 -14.77 -1.08 -21.89
CA VAL A 17 -13.73 -0.57 -20.99
C VAL A 17 -12.31 -1.07 -21.32
N TYR A 18 -12.15 -2.05 -22.21
CA TYR A 18 -10.88 -2.73 -22.45
C TYR A 18 -9.79 -1.86 -23.05
N ALA A 19 -10.13 -0.98 -23.98
CA ALA A 19 -9.14 -0.07 -24.57
C ALA A 19 -8.59 0.91 -23.52
N PHE A 20 -9.48 1.47 -22.70
CA PHE A 20 -9.11 2.38 -21.64
C PHE A 20 -8.34 1.65 -20.51
N SER A 21 -8.74 0.43 -20.15
CA SER A 21 -8.00 -0.44 -19.24
C SER A 21 -6.58 -0.72 -19.76
N SER A 22 -6.41 -1.00 -21.05
CA SER A 22 -5.10 -1.21 -21.68
C SER A 22 -4.21 0.03 -21.60
N ALA A 23 -4.78 1.23 -21.72
CA ALA A 23 -4.06 2.48 -21.55
C ALA A 23 -3.53 2.64 -20.11
N PHE A 24 -4.34 2.33 -19.09
CA PHE A 24 -3.86 2.32 -17.70
C PHE A 24 -2.74 1.31 -17.48
N THR A 25 -2.88 0.09 -18.00
CA THR A 25 -1.83 -0.92 -17.95
C THR A 25 -0.52 -0.40 -18.54
N ALA A 26 -0.56 0.21 -19.73
CA ALA A 26 0.62 0.76 -20.39
C ALA A 26 1.27 1.89 -19.58
N VAL A 27 0.47 2.79 -18.98
CA VAL A 27 0.96 3.86 -18.13
C VAL A 27 1.62 3.31 -16.86
N VAL A 28 1.01 2.32 -16.20
CA VAL A 28 1.57 1.69 -14.99
C VAL A 28 2.89 0.99 -15.31
N PHE A 29 3.01 0.27 -16.43
CA PHE A 29 4.27 -0.32 -16.88
C PHE A 29 5.34 0.74 -17.19
N TRP A 30 4.97 1.82 -17.86
CA TRP A 30 5.89 2.92 -18.10
C TRP A 30 6.39 3.56 -16.79
N LEU A 31 5.50 3.74 -15.81
CA LEU A 31 5.85 4.30 -14.50
C LEU A 31 6.80 3.40 -13.71
N ILE A 32 6.63 2.06 -13.75
CA ILE A 32 7.54 1.17 -13.03
C ILE A 32 8.93 1.14 -13.67
N LEU A 33 9.03 1.25 -14.98
CA LEU A 33 10.30 1.41 -15.67
C LEU A 33 10.97 2.74 -15.32
N LYS A 34 10.19 3.83 -15.25
CA LYS A 34 10.69 5.13 -14.75
C LYS A 34 11.18 5.06 -13.31
N TRP A 35 10.46 4.33 -12.45
CA TRP A 35 10.95 4.08 -11.10
C TRP A 35 12.27 3.29 -11.11
N GLU A 36 12.40 2.27 -11.94
CA GLU A 36 13.60 1.44 -12.05
C GLU A 36 14.83 2.28 -12.46
N ASP A 37 14.67 3.16 -13.44
CA ASP A 37 15.72 4.09 -13.89
C ASP A 37 16.22 4.99 -12.75
N HIS A 38 15.31 5.45 -11.87
CA HIS A 38 15.57 6.45 -10.81
C HIS A 38 15.57 5.82 -9.41
N ALA A 39 15.59 4.47 -9.28
CA ALA A 39 15.37 3.77 -8.01
C ALA A 39 16.43 4.08 -6.94
N ASP A 40 17.61 4.54 -7.33
CA ASP A 40 18.74 4.85 -6.44
C ASP A 40 18.83 6.36 -6.13
N GLU A 41 17.96 7.17 -6.72
CA GLU A 41 17.87 8.60 -6.46
C GLU A 41 17.10 8.91 -5.16
N PRO A 42 17.38 10.07 -4.53
CA PRO A 42 16.54 10.59 -3.45
C PRO A 42 15.08 10.75 -3.92
N HIS A 43 14.12 10.37 -3.05
CA HIS A 43 12.69 10.49 -3.33
C HIS A 43 12.16 9.64 -4.49
N SER A 44 12.85 8.57 -4.87
CA SER A 44 12.37 7.63 -5.91
C SER A 44 10.99 7.02 -5.58
N ASP A 45 10.63 6.95 -4.29
CA ASP A 45 9.34 6.42 -3.81
C ASP A 45 8.12 7.18 -4.37
N ARG A 46 8.29 8.42 -4.84
CA ARG A 46 7.23 9.21 -5.51
C ARG A 46 6.63 8.48 -6.72
N TRP A 47 7.43 7.71 -7.44
CA TRP A 47 6.94 6.93 -8.56
C TRP A 47 6.05 5.77 -8.13
N LEU A 48 6.38 5.11 -7.00
CA LEU A 48 5.55 4.04 -6.43
C LEU A 48 4.20 4.60 -5.94
N VAL A 49 4.22 5.78 -5.34
CA VAL A 49 3.00 6.50 -4.91
C VAL A 49 2.12 6.87 -6.11
N LEU A 50 2.72 7.32 -7.22
CA LEU A 50 1.99 7.60 -8.46
C LEU A 50 1.43 6.32 -9.09
N ILE A 51 2.18 5.21 -9.08
CA ILE A 51 1.70 3.89 -9.53
C ILE A 51 0.48 3.47 -8.71
N ALA A 52 0.50 3.64 -7.39
CA ALA A 52 -0.63 3.32 -6.53
C ALA A 52 -1.87 4.16 -6.87
N TYR A 53 -1.72 5.45 -7.14
CA TYR A 53 -2.80 6.32 -7.60
C TYR A 53 -3.39 5.87 -8.94
N MET A 54 -2.52 5.60 -9.94
CA MET A 54 -2.96 5.11 -11.25
C MET A 54 -3.64 3.74 -11.16
N THR A 55 -3.16 2.88 -10.26
CA THR A 55 -3.80 1.60 -9.97
C THR A 55 -5.20 1.81 -9.36
N GLY A 56 -5.34 2.75 -8.41
CA GLY A 56 -6.62 3.12 -7.83
C GLY A 56 -7.62 3.62 -8.88
N LEU A 57 -7.19 4.52 -9.76
CA LEU A 57 -7.99 4.96 -10.91
C LEU A 57 -8.40 3.80 -11.81
N SER A 58 -7.49 2.87 -12.08
CA SER A 58 -7.74 1.75 -12.98
C SER A 58 -8.73 0.73 -12.42
N ILE A 59 -8.81 0.57 -11.10
CA ILE A 59 -9.79 -0.33 -10.44
C ILE A 59 -11.22 0.07 -10.80
N GLY A 60 -11.52 1.37 -10.84
CA GLY A 60 -12.84 1.86 -11.24
C GLY A 60 -13.18 1.61 -12.72
N VAL A 61 -12.16 1.45 -13.59
CA VAL A 61 -12.37 1.09 -15.00
C VAL A 61 -12.46 -0.43 -15.16
N HIS A 62 -11.45 -1.16 -14.67
CA HIS A 62 -11.43 -2.61 -14.79
C HIS A 62 -10.48 -3.26 -13.77
N LEU A 63 -10.97 -4.24 -13.01
CA LEU A 63 -10.21 -4.93 -11.96
C LEU A 63 -9.01 -5.74 -12.49
N LEU A 64 -9.01 -6.13 -13.76
CA LEU A 64 -7.88 -6.85 -14.38
C LEU A 64 -6.55 -6.08 -14.32
N ASN A 65 -6.59 -4.76 -14.20
CA ASN A 65 -5.37 -3.96 -14.04
C ASN A 65 -4.58 -4.27 -12.77
N LEU A 66 -5.20 -4.86 -11.75
CA LEU A 66 -4.50 -5.35 -10.57
C LEU A 66 -3.49 -6.47 -10.87
N LEU A 67 -3.64 -7.17 -12.00
CA LEU A 67 -2.66 -8.17 -12.45
C LEU A 67 -1.29 -7.57 -12.82
N CYS A 68 -1.18 -6.24 -12.94
CA CYS A 68 0.12 -5.56 -13.06
C CYS A 68 0.93 -5.61 -11.75
N ILE A 69 0.29 -5.77 -10.58
CA ILE A 69 0.96 -5.76 -9.28
C ILE A 69 2.08 -6.82 -9.19
N PRO A 70 1.87 -8.09 -9.60
CA PRO A 70 2.94 -9.07 -9.63
C PRO A 70 4.18 -8.65 -10.43
N ALA A 71 3.96 -8.03 -11.59
CA ALA A 71 5.06 -7.53 -12.42
C ALA A 71 5.81 -6.38 -11.73
N ILE A 72 5.08 -5.42 -11.14
CA ILE A 72 5.65 -4.30 -10.38
C ILE A 72 6.50 -4.81 -9.22
N VAL A 73 6.00 -5.77 -8.45
CA VAL A 73 6.71 -6.35 -7.29
C VAL A 73 7.98 -7.09 -7.74
N LEU A 74 7.93 -7.81 -8.86
CA LEU A 74 9.12 -8.48 -9.40
C LEU A 74 10.18 -7.48 -9.87
N VAL A 75 9.80 -6.42 -10.60
CA VAL A 75 10.74 -5.36 -10.99
C VAL A 75 11.38 -4.73 -9.75
N TYR A 76 10.56 -4.43 -8.72
CA TYR A 76 11.05 -3.90 -7.45
C TYR A 76 12.05 -4.87 -6.77
N TYR A 77 11.71 -6.15 -6.72
CA TYR A 77 12.56 -7.18 -6.11
C TYR A 77 13.91 -7.29 -6.81
N TYR A 78 13.92 -7.43 -8.13
CA TYR A 78 15.16 -7.55 -8.90
C TYR A 78 16.04 -6.30 -8.85
N LYS A 79 15.44 -5.12 -8.76
CA LYS A 79 16.18 -3.86 -8.63
C LYS A 79 16.82 -3.69 -7.25
N LYS A 80 16.12 -4.10 -6.18
CA LYS A 80 16.57 -3.84 -4.79
C LYS A 80 17.36 -5.00 -4.17
N VAL A 81 17.33 -6.20 -4.75
CA VAL A 81 18.04 -7.36 -4.23
C VAL A 81 19.22 -7.74 -5.16
N PRO A 82 20.49 -7.42 -4.77
CA PRO A 82 21.65 -7.58 -5.66
C PRO A 82 21.92 -9.02 -6.11
N HIS A 83 21.52 -10.02 -5.30
CA HIS A 83 21.70 -11.45 -5.58
C HIS A 83 20.36 -12.16 -5.56
N ALA A 84 19.49 -11.76 -6.50
CA ALA A 84 18.19 -12.39 -6.68
C ALA A 84 18.35 -13.88 -7.02
N ASN A 85 17.54 -14.72 -6.36
CA ASN A 85 17.52 -16.17 -6.58
C ASN A 85 16.09 -16.65 -6.81
N LEU A 86 15.95 -17.87 -7.33
CA LEU A 86 14.64 -18.44 -7.66
C LEU A 86 13.70 -18.50 -6.45
N LYS A 87 14.19 -18.86 -5.25
CA LYS A 87 13.37 -18.93 -4.04
C LYS A 87 12.85 -17.55 -3.65
N GLY A 88 13.70 -16.52 -3.71
CA GLY A 88 13.30 -15.14 -3.44
C GLY A 88 12.33 -14.60 -4.49
N SER A 89 12.50 -14.94 -5.77
CA SER A 89 11.56 -14.55 -6.83
C SER A 89 10.18 -15.19 -6.64
N LEU A 90 10.14 -16.48 -6.26
CA LEU A 90 8.89 -17.16 -5.94
C LEU A 90 8.21 -16.56 -4.69
N LEU A 91 8.99 -16.20 -3.68
CA LEU A 91 8.46 -15.51 -2.50
C LEU A 91 7.91 -14.13 -2.85
N ALA A 92 8.64 -13.35 -3.66
CA ALA A 92 8.18 -12.03 -4.12
C ALA A 92 6.89 -12.15 -4.94
N LEU A 93 6.80 -13.14 -5.81
CA LEU A 93 5.58 -13.45 -6.57
C LEU A 93 4.42 -13.84 -5.64
N PHE A 94 4.64 -14.71 -4.67
CA PHE A 94 3.63 -15.07 -3.68
C PHE A 94 3.14 -13.87 -2.87
N LEU A 95 4.07 -13.03 -2.39
CA LEU A 95 3.73 -11.80 -1.67
C LEU A 95 2.94 -10.82 -2.55
N SER A 96 3.23 -10.76 -3.85
CA SER A 96 2.48 -9.90 -4.78
C SER A 96 1.02 -10.34 -4.92
N PHE A 97 0.76 -11.64 -4.95
CA PHE A 97 -0.62 -12.16 -4.93
C PHE A 97 -1.34 -11.81 -3.62
N LEU A 98 -0.65 -11.86 -2.48
CA LEU A 98 -1.24 -11.39 -1.21
C LEU A 98 -1.60 -9.91 -1.25
N VAL A 99 -0.80 -9.06 -1.93
CA VAL A 99 -1.12 -7.64 -2.14
C VAL A 99 -2.38 -7.50 -3.01
N VAL A 100 -2.49 -8.26 -4.12
CA VAL A 100 -3.69 -8.26 -4.96
C VAL A 100 -4.93 -8.65 -4.15
N VAL A 101 -4.84 -9.72 -3.37
CA VAL A 101 -5.93 -10.19 -2.50
C VAL A 101 -6.28 -9.11 -1.45
N ALA A 102 -5.28 -8.47 -0.83
CA ALA A 102 -5.50 -7.40 0.14
C ALA A 102 -6.20 -6.17 -0.48
N VAL A 103 -5.89 -5.83 -1.72
CA VAL A 103 -6.57 -4.75 -2.44
C VAL A 103 -8.01 -5.13 -2.77
N LEU A 104 -8.22 -6.30 -3.40
CA LEU A 104 -9.54 -6.74 -3.83
C LEU A 104 -10.51 -6.98 -2.69
N TYR A 105 -10.06 -7.64 -1.64
CA TYR A 105 -10.92 -8.09 -0.54
C TYR A 105 -10.76 -7.26 0.74
N GLY A 106 -9.68 -6.49 0.86
CA GLY A 106 -9.43 -5.61 1.99
C GLY A 106 -9.77 -4.16 1.69
N VAL A 107 -9.06 -3.52 0.77
CA VAL A 107 -9.21 -2.07 0.53
C VAL A 107 -10.60 -1.72 -0.01
N VAL A 108 -11.05 -2.42 -1.05
CA VAL A 108 -12.31 -2.09 -1.74
C VAL A 108 -13.53 -2.27 -0.82
N PRO A 109 -13.77 -3.45 -0.19
CA PRO A 109 -14.91 -3.65 0.68
C PRO A 109 -14.68 -3.19 2.12
N GLY A 110 -13.43 -3.11 2.58
CA GLY A 110 -13.10 -2.86 3.98
C GLY A 110 -13.51 -1.49 4.48
N ILE A 111 -13.38 -0.47 3.65
CA ILE A 111 -13.83 0.89 3.95
C ILE A 111 -15.34 0.91 4.20
N ILE A 112 -16.10 0.25 3.33
CA ILE A 112 -17.56 0.15 3.44
C ILE A 112 -17.93 -0.62 4.72
N THR A 113 -17.20 -1.70 5.02
CA THR A 113 -17.43 -2.52 6.23
C THR A 113 -17.19 -1.72 7.50
N VAL A 114 -16.07 -1.02 7.61
CA VAL A 114 -15.74 -0.23 8.81
C VAL A 114 -16.65 1.00 8.92
N GLY A 115 -16.90 1.70 7.80
CA GLY A 115 -17.86 2.81 7.76
C GLY A 115 -19.26 2.39 8.21
N GLY A 116 -19.72 1.22 7.73
CA GLY A 116 -21.00 0.64 8.15
C GLY A 116 -21.06 0.31 9.64
N TRP A 117 -19.97 -0.15 10.27
CA TRP A 117 -19.92 -0.36 11.72
C TRP A 117 -20.03 0.96 12.51
N PHE A 118 -19.36 2.02 12.03
CA PHE A 118 -19.51 3.36 12.61
C PHE A 118 -20.94 3.84 12.47
N GLU A 119 -21.55 3.72 11.29
CA GLU A 119 -22.92 4.16 11.06
C GLU A 119 -23.92 3.41 11.97
N LEU A 120 -23.84 2.08 12.02
CA LEU A 120 -24.69 1.27 12.91
C LEU A 120 -24.52 1.65 14.39
N PHE A 121 -23.31 1.93 14.83
CA PHE A 121 -23.07 2.35 16.21
C PHE A 121 -23.69 3.72 16.50
N PHE A 122 -23.45 4.71 15.63
CA PHE A 122 -23.97 6.07 15.86
C PHE A 122 -25.49 6.14 15.73
N VAL A 123 -26.08 5.49 14.74
CA VAL A 123 -27.52 5.52 14.52
C VAL A 123 -28.27 4.64 15.51
N ASN A 124 -27.87 3.36 15.64
CA ASN A 124 -28.64 2.38 16.44
C ASN A 124 -28.35 2.45 17.93
N THR A 125 -27.14 2.83 18.35
CA THR A 125 -26.78 2.87 19.78
C THR A 125 -26.90 4.25 20.37
N LEU A 126 -26.47 5.28 19.63
CA LEU A 126 -26.50 6.67 20.11
C LEU A 126 -27.73 7.47 19.65
N GLY A 127 -28.55 6.92 18.72
CA GLY A 127 -29.74 7.61 18.20
C GLY A 127 -29.45 8.83 17.34
N CYS A 128 -28.24 8.91 16.76
CA CYS A 128 -27.86 10.04 15.90
C CYS A 128 -28.56 9.97 14.53
N PRO A 129 -28.66 11.10 13.81
CA PRO A 129 -29.19 11.11 12.44
C PRO A 129 -28.37 10.22 11.49
N PHE A 130 -29.00 9.75 10.42
CA PHE A 130 -28.31 8.99 9.35
C PHE A 130 -27.11 9.77 8.80
N ASN A 131 -26.09 9.02 8.36
CA ASN A 131 -24.79 9.48 7.85
C ASN A 131 -23.87 10.12 8.90
N THR A 132 -24.26 10.21 10.18
CA THR A 132 -23.40 10.76 11.23
C THR A 132 -22.19 9.87 11.46
N GLY A 133 -22.39 8.55 11.51
CA GLY A 133 -21.29 7.57 11.69
C GLY A 133 -20.32 7.56 10.53
N GLU A 134 -20.78 7.67 9.29
CA GLU A 134 -19.92 7.77 8.10
C GLU A 134 -19.06 9.03 8.12
N ILE A 135 -19.63 10.19 8.46
CA ILE A 135 -18.88 11.45 8.57
C ILE A 135 -17.79 11.33 9.63
N VAL A 136 -18.13 10.80 10.82
CA VAL A 136 -17.15 10.59 11.89
C VAL A 136 -16.07 9.61 11.46
N TYR A 137 -16.44 8.53 10.77
CA TYR A 137 -15.48 7.56 10.23
C TYR A 137 -14.51 8.21 9.25
N ILE A 138 -14.99 8.99 8.29
CA ILE A 138 -14.15 9.69 7.31
C ILE A 138 -13.16 10.62 8.01
N ILE A 139 -13.62 11.38 9.01
CA ILE A 139 -12.75 12.26 9.80
C ILE A 139 -11.67 11.46 10.53
N CYS A 140 -12.04 10.36 11.20
CA CYS A 140 -11.11 9.49 11.91
C CYS A 140 -10.10 8.83 10.95
N LEU A 141 -10.58 8.39 9.78
CA LEU A 141 -9.73 7.80 8.73
C LEU A 141 -8.68 8.81 8.25
N VAL A 142 -9.11 9.99 7.84
CA VAL A 142 -8.22 11.05 7.36
C VAL A 142 -7.22 11.46 8.45
N ALA A 143 -7.69 11.67 9.67
CA ALA A 143 -6.85 12.03 10.80
C ALA A 143 -5.79 10.94 11.10
N SER A 144 -6.17 9.65 11.11
CA SER A 144 -5.26 8.55 11.39
C SER A 144 -4.18 8.38 10.31
N VAL A 145 -4.55 8.54 9.03
CA VAL A 145 -3.62 8.45 7.91
C VAL A 145 -2.66 9.65 7.90
N ILE A 146 -3.14 10.87 8.09
CA ILE A 146 -2.31 12.07 8.19
C ILE A 146 -1.34 11.95 9.36
N TRP A 147 -1.81 11.50 10.53
CA TRP A 147 -0.94 11.27 11.68
C TRP A 147 0.13 10.21 11.38
N GLY A 148 -0.24 9.11 10.73
CA GLY A 148 0.70 8.07 10.32
C GLY A 148 1.78 8.60 9.37
N ILE A 149 1.41 9.39 8.37
CA ILE A 149 2.34 10.03 7.45
C ILE A 149 3.26 11.00 8.21
N PHE A 150 2.71 11.83 9.09
CA PHE A 150 3.49 12.79 9.88
C PHE A 150 4.54 12.11 10.77
N GLU A 151 4.15 11.11 11.56
CA GLU A 151 5.07 10.38 12.47
C GLU A 151 6.16 9.61 11.70
N THR A 152 5.83 9.09 10.51
CA THR A 152 6.79 8.36 9.68
C THR A 152 7.72 9.27 8.89
N CYS A 153 7.28 10.48 8.52
CA CYS A 153 8.15 11.51 7.91
C CYS A 153 9.16 12.07 8.91
N HIS A 154 8.75 12.28 10.17
CA HIS A 154 9.62 12.80 11.24
C HIS A 154 10.20 11.67 12.10
N ALA A 155 10.63 10.59 11.44
CA ALA A 155 11.08 9.39 12.12
C ALA A 155 12.33 9.62 12.98
N SER A 156 12.23 9.19 14.25
CA SER A 156 13.33 9.13 15.20
C SER A 156 13.23 7.81 15.98
N GLU A 157 14.35 7.32 16.50
CA GLU A 157 14.35 6.13 17.38
C GLU A 157 13.44 6.32 18.61
N LYS A 158 13.32 7.56 19.11
CA LYS A 158 12.50 7.88 20.28
C LYS A 158 10.99 7.76 20.03
N ASN A 159 10.53 7.93 18.79
CA ASN A 159 9.09 7.85 18.44
C ASN A 159 8.70 6.61 17.61
N GLU A 160 9.56 5.57 17.59
CA GLU A 160 9.27 4.31 16.86
C GLU A 160 7.93 3.69 17.28
N LYS A 161 7.62 3.68 18.59
CA LYS A 161 6.32 3.17 19.07
C LYS A 161 5.14 3.97 18.54
N LYS A 162 5.25 5.30 18.49
CA LYS A 162 4.21 6.18 17.93
C LYS A 162 4.00 5.93 16.46
N GLN A 163 5.08 5.76 15.68
CA GLN A 163 5.03 5.40 14.26
C GLN A 163 4.28 4.08 14.05
N ASN A 164 4.58 3.05 14.89
CA ASN A 164 3.92 1.75 14.78
C ASN A 164 2.43 1.84 15.12
N ILE A 165 2.05 2.59 16.18
CA ILE A 165 0.65 2.82 16.55
C ILE A 165 -0.08 3.55 15.42
N ALA A 166 0.48 4.64 14.91
CA ALA A 166 -0.12 5.44 13.86
C ALA A 166 -0.27 4.63 12.55
N PHE A 167 0.73 3.79 12.22
CA PHE A 167 0.65 2.91 11.07
C PHE A 167 -0.45 1.85 11.22
N VAL A 168 -0.52 1.18 12.38
CA VAL A 168 -1.54 0.15 12.65
C VAL A 168 -2.95 0.76 12.65
N LEU A 169 -3.12 1.95 13.23
CA LEU A 169 -4.39 2.67 13.20
C LEU A 169 -4.78 3.06 11.77
N GLY A 170 -3.89 3.66 11.01
CA GLY A 170 -4.14 4.00 9.61
C GLY A 170 -4.51 2.79 8.77
N PHE A 171 -3.75 1.69 8.90
CA PHE A 171 -4.01 0.43 8.22
C PHE A 171 -5.37 -0.18 8.62
N GLY A 172 -5.72 -0.12 9.90
CA GLY A 172 -7.02 -0.59 10.39
C GLY A 172 -8.18 0.27 9.91
N MET A 173 -8.05 1.60 9.99
CA MET A 173 -9.08 2.53 9.52
C MET A 173 -9.32 2.46 8.02
N LEU A 174 -8.30 2.08 7.23
CA LEU A 174 -8.45 1.78 5.80
C LEU A 174 -9.27 0.51 5.52
N GLY A 175 -9.65 -0.24 6.55
CA GLY A 175 -10.47 -1.43 6.43
C GLY A 175 -9.74 -2.66 5.89
N ILE A 176 -8.48 -2.54 5.49
CA ILE A 176 -7.69 -3.59 4.83
C ILE A 176 -7.69 -4.93 5.58
N PRO A 177 -7.56 -4.98 6.93
CA PRO A 177 -7.53 -6.24 7.64
C PRO A 177 -8.91 -6.88 7.86
N PHE A 178 -10.00 -6.16 7.61
CA PHE A 178 -11.35 -6.61 7.94
C PHE A 178 -12.01 -7.33 6.77
N TYR A 179 -11.70 -8.61 6.64
CA TYR A 179 -12.26 -9.47 5.60
C TYR A 179 -13.38 -10.36 6.13
N GLY A 180 -14.48 -10.43 5.40
CA GLY A 180 -15.66 -11.23 5.72
C GLY A 180 -16.87 -10.38 6.13
N TYR A 181 -17.86 -11.02 6.76
CA TYR A 181 -19.11 -10.37 7.17
C TYR A 181 -19.30 -10.44 8.68
N GLY A 182 -19.88 -9.40 9.27
CA GLY A 182 -20.24 -9.35 10.67
C GLY A 182 -19.06 -9.63 11.61
N TRP A 183 -19.23 -10.54 12.55
CA TRP A 183 -18.21 -10.88 13.55
C TRP A 183 -16.96 -11.54 12.96
N THR A 184 -17.06 -12.24 11.84
CA THR A 184 -15.90 -12.87 11.19
C THR A 184 -14.94 -11.82 10.69
N ALA A 185 -15.44 -10.72 10.10
CA ALA A 185 -14.61 -9.62 9.68
C ALA A 185 -13.88 -8.93 10.85
N ALA A 186 -14.56 -8.74 11.99
CA ALA A 186 -13.95 -8.16 13.18
C ALA A 186 -12.82 -9.06 13.74
N ILE A 187 -13.06 -10.37 13.84
CA ILE A 187 -12.07 -11.33 14.36
C ILE A 187 -10.85 -11.39 13.42
N THR A 188 -11.05 -11.55 12.11
CA THR A 188 -9.95 -11.60 11.14
C THR A 188 -9.15 -10.30 11.18
N GLY A 189 -9.82 -9.16 11.25
CA GLY A 189 -9.18 -7.85 11.36
C GLY A 189 -8.30 -7.71 12.60
N ILE A 190 -8.82 -8.09 13.76
CA ILE A 190 -8.05 -8.05 15.02
C ILE A 190 -6.82 -8.96 14.94
N ILE A 191 -6.97 -10.18 14.41
CA ILE A 191 -5.84 -11.12 14.26
C ILE A 191 -4.76 -10.50 13.36
N VAL A 192 -5.14 -9.94 12.21
CA VAL A 192 -4.19 -9.30 11.28
C VAL A 192 -3.50 -8.10 11.92
N LEU A 193 -4.23 -7.25 12.66
CA LEU A 193 -3.65 -6.10 13.35
C LEU A 193 -2.67 -6.52 14.46
N VAL A 194 -2.97 -7.58 15.20
CA VAL A 194 -2.08 -8.16 16.21
C VAL A 194 -0.80 -8.71 15.57
N ILE A 195 -0.93 -9.48 14.48
CA ILE A 195 0.23 -9.99 13.72
C ILE A 195 1.07 -8.81 13.22
N LEU A 196 0.44 -7.81 12.62
CA LEU A 196 1.11 -6.60 12.11
C LEU A 196 1.87 -5.87 13.24
N TRP A 197 1.25 -5.74 14.42
CA TRP A 197 1.90 -5.14 15.59
C TRP A 197 3.18 -5.87 15.99
N PHE A 198 3.15 -7.21 16.05
CA PHE A 198 4.34 -8.01 16.34
C PHE A 198 5.42 -7.89 15.26
N VAL A 199 5.03 -7.89 13.99
CA VAL A 199 5.96 -7.71 12.85
C VAL A 199 6.63 -6.34 12.90
N LEU A 200 5.87 -5.27 13.18
CA LEU A 200 6.41 -3.91 13.31
C LEU A 200 7.33 -3.74 14.54
N GLY A 201 7.05 -4.48 15.62
CA GLY A 201 7.88 -4.47 16.83
C GLY A 201 9.13 -5.34 16.72
N TYR A 202 9.22 -6.20 15.71
CA TYR A 202 10.35 -7.11 15.55
C TYR A 202 11.61 -6.37 15.09
N LYS A 203 12.73 -6.59 15.81
CA LYS A 203 14.04 -5.99 15.51
C LYS A 203 15.03 -7.07 15.10
N ARG A 204 15.74 -6.80 14.01
CA ARG A 204 16.81 -7.67 13.51
C ARG A 204 18.18 -7.07 13.84
N LYS A 205 19.11 -7.92 14.24
CA LYS A 205 20.53 -7.52 14.34
C LYS A 205 21.10 -7.35 12.94
N GLN A 206 21.59 -6.16 12.65
CA GLN A 206 22.20 -5.84 11.36
C GLN A 206 23.52 -5.11 11.58
N GLU A 207 24.49 -5.40 10.72
CA GLU A 207 25.78 -4.74 10.73
C GLU A 207 25.65 -3.38 10.03
N VAL A 208 25.93 -2.32 10.76
CA VAL A 208 25.83 -0.93 10.27
C VAL A 208 27.24 -0.31 10.26
N VAL A 209 27.57 0.35 9.17
CA VAL A 209 28.79 1.15 9.07
C VAL A 209 28.60 2.43 9.88
N THR A 210 29.34 2.58 10.98
CA THR A 210 29.22 3.72 11.90
C THR A 210 30.24 4.83 11.64
N GLY A 211 31.18 4.62 10.73
CA GLY A 211 32.22 5.57 10.35
C GLY A 211 33.38 4.89 9.65
N VAL A 212 34.36 5.66 9.25
CA VAL A 212 35.64 5.18 8.72
C VAL A 212 36.71 5.49 9.75
N ASP A 213 37.60 4.54 10.02
CA ASP A 213 38.74 4.78 10.88
C ASP A 213 39.73 5.72 10.18
N GLU A 214 39.94 6.93 10.72
CA GLU A 214 40.79 7.94 10.10
C GLU A 214 42.25 7.48 9.95
N SER A 215 42.69 6.50 10.78
CA SER A 215 44.07 5.98 10.74
C SER A 215 44.28 4.85 9.72
N THR A 216 43.26 4.06 9.45
CA THR A 216 43.38 2.83 8.60
C THR A 216 42.54 2.88 7.34
N GLY A 217 41.63 3.86 7.18
CA GLY A 217 40.67 3.94 6.07
C GLY A 217 39.62 2.82 6.06
N ILE A 218 39.57 1.98 7.11
CA ILE A 218 38.66 0.83 7.18
C ILE A 218 37.33 1.25 7.80
N ALA A 219 36.21 0.80 7.18
CA ALA A 219 34.88 1.06 7.68
C ALA A 219 34.65 0.39 9.05
N LYS A 220 34.37 1.20 10.09
CA LYS A 220 33.95 0.72 11.41
C LYS A 220 32.53 0.18 11.31
N LYS A 221 32.36 -1.12 11.53
CA LYS A 221 31.07 -1.80 11.54
C LYS A 221 30.64 -2.10 12.98
N LYS A 222 29.37 -1.82 13.29
CA LYS A 222 28.75 -2.11 14.59
C LYS A 222 27.45 -2.88 14.39
N MET A 223 27.23 -3.90 15.20
CA MET A 223 25.95 -4.60 15.24
C MET A 223 24.90 -3.75 15.95
N GLN A 224 23.84 -3.38 15.24
CA GLN A 224 22.72 -2.59 15.76
C GLN A 224 21.40 -3.34 15.56
N LEU A 225 20.48 -3.17 16.51
CA LEU A 225 19.11 -3.67 16.41
C LEU A 225 18.28 -2.69 15.59
N LEU A 226 17.95 -3.07 14.35
CA LEU A 226 17.12 -2.25 13.47
C LEU A 226 15.72 -2.86 13.33
N PRO A 227 14.67 -2.02 13.20
CA PRO A 227 13.33 -2.51 12.93
C PRO A 227 13.30 -3.26 11.59
N LEU A 228 12.50 -4.34 11.53
CA LEU A 228 12.33 -5.12 10.29
C LEU A 228 11.76 -4.25 9.17
N ILE A 229 10.81 -3.38 9.51
CA ILE A 229 10.17 -2.44 8.58
C ILE A 229 10.60 -1.02 8.95
N SER A 230 11.37 -0.39 8.07
CA SER A 230 11.86 0.97 8.30
C SER A 230 10.73 2.01 8.26
N ALA A 231 10.96 3.17 8.85
CA ALA A 231 10.02 4.28 8.81
C ALA A 231 9.70 4.73 7.37
N ARG A 232 10.70 4.72 6.48
CA ARG A 232 10.52 5.03 5.06
C ARG A 232 9.53 4.07 4.40
N VAL A 233 9.67 2.77 4.63
CA VAL A 233 8.74 1.76 4.08
C VAL A 233 7.33 1.96 4.61
N LYS A 234 7.16 2.23 5.92
CA LYS A 234 5.85 2.55 6.53
C LYS A 234 5.23 3.79 5.89
N ASN A 235 6.01 4.86 5.71
CA ASN A 235 5.57 6.09 5.07
C ASN A 235 5.12 5.87 3.62
N THR A 236 5.97 5.23 2.81
CA THR A 236 5.64 4.92 1.42
C THR A 236 4.39 4.04 1.32
N ALA A 237 4.25 3.04 2.20
CA ALA A 237 3.06 2.18 2.22
C ALA A 237 1.78 2.98 2.54
N LEU A 238 1.81 3.86 3.56
CA LEU A 238 0.65 4.73 3.89
C LEU A 238 0.30 5.67 2.72
N LEU A 239 1.30 6.27 2.09
CA LEU A 239 1.09 7.13 0.92
C LEU A 239 0.51 6.35 -0.26
N CYS A 240 1.02 5.14 -0.53
CA CYS A 240 0.47 4.28 -1.58
C CYS A 240 -0.99 3.88 -1.31
N MET A 241 -1.31 3.48 -0.07
CA MET A 241 -2.67 3.13 0.32
C MET A 241 -3.61 4.34 0.19
N LEU A 242 -3.19 5.52 0.68
CA LEU A 242 -3.97 6.76 0.56
C LEU A 242 -4.23 7.12 -0.91
N MET A 243 -3.20 7.07 -1.75
CA MET A 243 -3.32 7.42 -3.16
C MET A 243 -4.13 6.40 -3.95
N LEU A 244 -4.02 5.12 -3.64
CA LEU A 244 -4.88 4.08 -4.21
C LEU A 244 -6.36 4.36 -3.89
N MET A 245 -6.66 4.75 -2.65
CA MET A 245 -8.01 5.09 -2.23
C MET A 245 -8.53 6.36 -2.91
N ILE A 246 -7.71 7.41 -2.99
CA ILE A 246 -8.08 8.64 -3.69
C ILE A 246 -8.39 8.35 -5.16
N GLY A 247 -7.55 7.52 -5.81
CA GLY A 247 -7.79 7.08 -7.17
C GLY A 247 -9.11 6.33 -7.31
N TYR A 248 -9.38 5.37 -6.43
CA TYR A 248 -10.62 4.58 -6.43
C TYR A 248 -11.85 5.43 -6.08
N SER A 249 -11.75 6.34 -5.11
CA SER A 249 -12.88 7.19 -4.68
C SER A 249 -13.36 8.17 -5.75
N SER A 250 -12.56 8.44 -6.77
CA SER A 250 -12.99 9.30 -7.89
C SER A 250 -14.22 8.74 -8.64
N TYR A 251 -14.47 7.43 -8.53
CA TYR A 251 -15.66 6.78 -9.09
C TYR A 251 -16.84 6.72 -8.11
N ALA A 252 -16.65 6.99 -6.84
CA ALA A 252 -17.74 7.03 -5.85
C ALA A 252 -18.61 8.28 -5.98
N LEU A 253 -18.19 9.26 -6.78
CA LEU A 253 -18.90 10.51 -7.03
C LEU A 253 -19.76 10.48 -8.31
N ILE A 254 -19.75 9.36 -9.05
CA ILE A 254 -20.57 9.14 -10.24
C ILE A 254 -21.71 8.16 -9.94
#